data_83789aa90e4c0696f32853ed471e9858
#
_entry.id   83789aa90e4c0696f32853ed471e9858
#
_cell.length_a   1.000
_cell.length_b   1.000
_cell.length_c   1.000
_cell.angle_alpha   90.00
_cell.angle_beta   90.00
_cell.angle_gamma   90.00
#
_symmetry.space_group_name_H-M   'P 1'
#
loop_
_entity.id
_entity.type
_entity.pdbx_description
1 polymer ?
#
loop_
_entity_poly.entity_id
_entity_poly.type
_entity_poly.pdbx_seq_one_letter_code
_entity_poly.pdbx_strand_id
1 'polypeptide(L)'
;MKKSLLSLLVGLSCALTSTISQAEDLLQVYDIATANDPTVLKAKAQADAQRFAKDSALGELLPSLGFRMSYGETDRDGYEGNDAQGYVFGSSSSDSLTRTLTLSQTVFSLGVWEGLGIAEKRALQSETQYALAQQDLIVRIAQGYFDVLSKLDNLEFVQAEKRAIERQLEQTKQRYEVGLTAITDVHEAQAQFDRAVADEIVASNDVETARETLRTITGKYHSKLDALNTDTFSTVKPTKKSTDFIDVAKERNLSLQITKASLDIASDEIDRAQAGHYPTLGFEASYSDGLTNAAGADGKPRGDTTQVGLTLNVPIYSGGKTQAATDRARANFVAASEDLEKSMRDITRSVITSYNQVVSDVATYRALEQAVVSAESALQATEAGFEVGTRTIVDVLVSTRNLYAAKRNLANLRYQYVLSSLRLKQATGTLSRADLEAINKGLVEG
;
A
#
# COMPACT_ATOMS: atom_id res chain seq x y z
N MET A 1 -15.74 -46.69 -39.61
CA MET A 1 -16.74 -46.03 -38.76
C MET A 1 -16.12 -45.61 -37.43
N LYS A 2 -15.13 -44.68 -37.41
CA LYS A 2 -14.50 -44.13 -36.17
C LYS A 2 -14.10 -42.64 -36.28
N LYS A 3 -14.77 -41.88 -37.17
CA LYS A 3 -14.46 -40.44 -37.39
C LYS A 3 -15.67 -39.49 -37.16
N SER A 4 -16.81 -39.97 -36.67
CA SER A 4 -18.02 -39.13 -36.46
C SER A 4 -18.41 -38.88 -34.99
N LEU A 5 -17.62 -39.34 -34.03
CA LEU A 5 -17.86 -39.13 -32.59
C LEU A 5 -17.02 -38.00 -31.93
N LEU A 6 -16.00 -37.46 -32.66
CA LEU A 6 -15.17 -36.40 -32.13
C LEU A 6 -15.68 -34.96 -32.42
N SER A 7 -16.59 -34.84 -33.40
CA SER A 7 -17.19 -33.53 -33.74
C SER A 7 -18.39 -33.13 -32.91
N LEU A 8 -18.97 -34.05 -32.11
CA LEU A 8 -20.11 -33.76 -31.24
C LEU A 8 -19.70 -33.30 -29.82
N LEU A 9 -18.45 -33.51 -29.41
CA LEU A 9 -17.93 -33.11 -28.08
C LEU A 9 -17.30 -31.72 -28.07
N VAL A 10 -16.98 -31.14 -29.22
CA VAL A 10 -16.46 -29.77 -29.34
C VAL A 10 -17.58 -28.73 -29.45
N GLY A 11 -18.78 -29.13 -29.84
CA GLY A 11 -19.94 -28.24 -29.97
C GLY A 11 -20.72 -27.96 -28.67
N LEU A 12 -20.44 -28.68 -27.57
CA LEU A 12 -21.21 -28.54 -26.31
C LEU A 12 -20.41 -27.78 -25.22
N SER A 13 -19.18 -27.33 -25.48
CA SER A 13 -18.39 -26.57 -24.53
C SER A 13 -18.40 -25.05 -24.74
N CYS A 14 -19.15 -24.53 -25.74
CA CYS A 14 -19.28 -23.10 -26.02
C CYS A 14 -20.62 -22.47 -25.59
N ALA A 15 -21.49 -23.21 -24.91
CA ALA A 15 -22.74 -22.67 -24.38
C ALA A 15 -22.72 -22.83 -22.88
N LEU A 16 -22.38 -21.78 -22.13
CA LEU A 16 -22.73 -21.45 -20.74
C LEU A 16 -21.58 -20.65 -20.04
N THR A 17 -21.19 -19.53 -20.66
CA THR A 17 -20.73 -18.40 -19.85
C THR A 17 -21.47 -17.15 -20.28
N SER A 18 -22.80 -17.18 -20.16
CA SER A 18 -23.53 -15.96 -19.85
C SER A 18 -23.09 -15.58 -18.43
N THR A 19 -22.03 -14.81 -18.32
CA THR A 19 -21.75 -14.03 -17.11
C THR A 19 -22.95 -13.12 -16.94
N ILE A 20 -23.92 -13.55 -16.12
CA ILE A 20 -24.90 -12.65 -15.53
C ILE A 20 -24.01 -11.58 -14.91
N SER A 21 -24.06 -10.37 -15.44
CA SER A 21 -23.42 -9.19 -14.86
C SER A 21 -24.17 -8.88 -13.58
N GLN A 22 -23.93 -9.69 -12.56
CA GLN A 22 -24.42 -9.45 -11.22
C GLN A 22 -23.66 -8.23 -10.71
N ALA A 23 -24.34 -7.29 -10.06
CA ALA A 23 -23.69 -6.17 -9.42
C ALA A 23 -22.67 -6.70 -8.41
N GLU A 24 -21.47 -6.11 -8.39
CA GLU A 24 -20.39 -6.56 -7.53
C GLU A 24 -20.48 -5.84 -6.18
N ASP A 25 -20.52 -6.62 -5.11
CA ASP A 25 -20.55 -6.11 -3.75
C ASP A 25 -19.15 -5.65 -3.28
N LEU A 26 -19.11 -4.90 -2.19
CA LEU A 26 -17.86 -4.35 -1.65
C LEU A 26 -16.84 -5.44 -1.25
N LEU A 27 -17.32 -6.60 -0.77
CA LEU A 27 -16.45 -7.72 -0.38
C LEU A 27 -15.84 -8.41 -1.60
N GLN A 28 -16.61 -8.61 -2.66
CA GLN A 28 -16.11 -9.17 -3.91
C GLN A 28 -15.02 -8.28 -4.51
N VAL A 29 -15.26 -6.96 -4.54
CA VAL A 29 -14.28 -5.98 -5.02
C VAL A 29 -13.01 -6.00 -4.15
N TYR A 30 -13.15 -6.12 -2.81
CA TYR A 30 -12.03 -6.25 -1.89
C TYR A 30 -11.24 -7.56 -2.11
N ASP A 31 -11.91 -8.69 -2.30
CA ASP A 31 -11.25 -9.97 -2.53
C ASP A 31 -10.46 -9.97 -3.86
N ILE A 32 -11.01 -9.36 -4.91
CA ILE A 32 -10.30 -9.14 -6.19
C ILE A 32 -9.06 -8.25 -5.95
N ALA A 33 -9.21 -7.16 -5.22
CA ALA A 33 -8.10 -6.25 -4.93
C ALA A 33 -6.99 -6.89 -4.09
N THR A 34 -7.34 -7.71 -3.09
CA THR A 34 -6.35 -8.42 -2.26
C THR A 34 -5.42 -9.31 -3.09
N ALA A 35 -5.94 -9.89 -4.18
CA ALA A 35 -5.17 -10.73 -5.08
C ALA A 35 -4.35 -9.93 -6.13
N ASN A 36 -4.76 -8.70 -6.46
CA ASN A 36 -4.22 -7.98 -7.61
C ASN A 36 -3.55 -6.62 -7.27
N ASP A 37 -3.79 -6.05 -6.07
CA ASP A 37 -3.25 -4.73 -5.73
C ASP A 37 -1.71 -4.73 -5.65
N PRO A 38 -1.02 -3.95 -6.50
CA PRO A 38 0.45 -3.95 -6.54
C PRO A 38 1.09 -3.48 -5.24
N THR A 39 0.40 -2.64 -4.45
CA THR A 39 0.93 -2.11 -3.18
C THR A 39 0.99 -3.20 -2.13
N VAL A 40 -0.06 -4.00 -2.02
CA VAL A 40 -0.13 -5.13 -1.08
C VAL A 40 0.82 -6.25 -1.51
N LEU A 41 0.85 -6.58 -2.81
CA LEU A 41 1.78 -7.59 -3.35
C LEU A 41 3.24 -7.17 -3.16
N LYS A 42 3.57 -5.89 -3.35
CA LYS A 42 4.89 -5.34 -3.04
C LYS A 42 5.23 -5.50 -1.55
N ALA A 43 4.33 -5.12 -0.65
CA ALA A 43 4.56 -5.24 0.79
C ALA A 43 4.76 -6.71 1.22
N LYS A 44 4.00 -7.65 0.63
CA LYS A 44 4.18 -9.08 0.83
C LYS A 44 5.56 -9.54 0.38
N ALA A 45 5.97 -9.17 -0.83
CA ALA A 45 7.29 -9.53 -1.35
C ALA A 45 8.43 -8.94 -0.49
N GLN A 46 8.25 -7.74 0.07
CA GLN A 46 9.20 -7.14 1.00
C GLN A 46 9.28 -7.90 2.33
N ALA A 47 8.14 -8.36 2.87
CA ALA A 47 8.11 -9.20 4.06
C ALA A 47 8.80 -10.56 3.82
N ASP A 48 8.53 -11.20 2.67
CA ASP A 48 9.21 -12.43 2.26
C ASP A 48 10.74 -12.20 2.11
N ALA A 49 11.16 -11.08 1.53
CA ALA A 49 12.58 -10.74 1.40
C ALA A 49 13.27 -10.58 2.77
N GLN A 50 12.62 -9.94 3.75
CA GLN A 50 13.18 -9.82 5.10
C GLN A 50 13.21 -11.16 5.86
N ARG A 51 12.24 -12.04 5.60
CA ARG A 51 12.29 -13.42 6.14
C ARG A 51 13.50 -14.18 5.60
N PHE A 52 13.78 -14.12 4.30
CA PHE A 52 14.98 -14.73 3.73
C PHE A 52 16.28 -14.03 4.16
N ALA A 53 16.25 -12.71 4.44
CA ALA A 53 17.39 -12.02 5.03
C ALA A 53 17.71 -12.53 6.44
N LYS A 54 16.68 -12.85 7.25
CA LYS A 54 16.87 -13.55 8.55
C LYS A 54 17.50 -14.93 8.34
N ASP A 55 17.01 -15.73 7.39
CA ASP A 55 17.58 -17.06 7.10
C ASP A 55 19.05 -16.92 6.62
N SER A 56 19.37 -15.88 5.85
CA SER A 56 20.76 -15.57 5.46
C SER A 56 21.63 -15.23 6.68
N ALA A 57 21.11 -14.42 7.63
CA ALA A 57 21.83 -14.10 8.86
C ALA A 57 22.07 -15.33 9.73
N LEU A 58 21.09 -16.24 9.80
CA LEU A 58 21.30 -17.55 10.45
C LEU A 58 22.40 -18.36 9.74
N GLY A 59 22.46 -18.29 8.41
CA GLY A 59 23.49 -18.94 7.59
C GLY A 59 24.91 -18.50 7.93
N GLU A 60 25.13 -17.28 8.46
CA GLU A 60 26.46 -16.82 8.93
C GLU A 60 26.97 -17.57 10.15
N LEU A 61 26.09 -18.23 10.90
CA LEU A 61 26.42 -19.09 12.05
C LEU A 61 26.61 -20.56 11.65
N LEU A 62 26.20 -20.96 10.44
CA LEU A 62 26.28 -22.33 9.96
C LEU A 62 27.59 -22.57 9.21
N PRO A 63 28.05 -23.83 9.12
CA PRO A 63 29.24 -24.15 8.34
C PRO A 63 29.00 -23.89 6.85
N SER A 64 29.98 -23.29 6.21
CA SER A 64 30.00 -23.07 4.75
C SER A 64 31.09 -23.94 4.11
N LEU A 65 30.76 -24.57 2.98
CA LEU A 65 31.69 -25.39 2.21
C LEU A 65 31.89 -24.76 0.82
N GLY A 66 33.11 -24.39 0.51
CA GLY A 66 33.49 -23.77 -0.76
C GLY A 66 34.50 -24.61 -1.52
N PHE A 67 34.34 -24.70 -2.85
CA PHE A 67 35.36 -25.23 -3.76
C PHE A 67 35.88 -24.12 -4.64
N ARG A 68 37.21 -24.01 -4.73
CA ARG A 68 37.92 -23.07 -5.61
C ARG A 68 38.91 -23.83 -6.48
N MET A 69 38.94 -23.51 -7.76
CA MET A 69 39.95 -23.94 -8.69
C MET A 69 40.57 -22.71 -9.34
N SER A 70 41.90 -22.61 -9.29
CA SER A 70 42.63 -21.51 -9.88
C SER A 70 43.74 -22.06 -10.78
N TYR A 71 43.85 -21.51 -11.97
CA TYR A 71 44.99 -21.67 -12.87
C TYR A 71 45.69 -20.31 -12.96
N GLY A 72 47.01 -20.33 -12.86
CA GLY A 72 47.85 -19.15 -12.99
C GLY A 72 49.10 -19.48 -13.78
N GLU A 73 49.51 -18.59 -14.66
CA GLU A 73 50.79 -18.61 -15.34
C GLU A 73 51.58 -17.40 -14.83
N THR A 74 52.81 -17.65 -14.46
CA THR A 74 53.73 -16.60 -13.92
C THR A 74 55.02 -16.65 -14.70
N ASP A 75 55.32 -15.59 -15.42
CA ASP A 75 56.60 -15.32 -16.04
C ASP A 75 57.38 -14.37 -15.15
N ARG A 76 58.59 -14.73 -14.82
CA ARG A 76 59.50 -13.93 -14.02
C ARG A 76 60.81 -13.76 -14.72
N ASP A 77 61.15 -12.52 -15.02
CA ASP A 77 62.42 -12.13 -15.52
C ASP A 77 63.22 -11.44 -14.42
N GLY A 78 64.46 -11.81 -14.18
CA GLY A 78 65.25 -11.22 -13.11
C GLY A 78 66.69 -11.73 -13.09
N TYR A 79 67.45 -11.17 -12.18
CA TYR A 79 68.81 -11.64 -11.91
C TYR A 79 68.79 -12.68 -10.79
N GLU A 80 69.29 -13.86 -11.09
CA GLU A 80 69.46 -14.95 -10.10
C GLU A 80 70.96 -15.11 -9.80
N GLY A 81 71.26 -15.36 -8.55
CA GLY A 81 72.63 -15.55 -8.07
C GLY A 81 72.85 -15.01 -6.66
N ASN A 82 74.14 -15.16 -6.21
CA ASN A 82 74.55 -14.58 -4.93
C ASN A 82 75.84 -13.77 -5.12
N ASP A 83 76.21 -12.95 -4.15
CA ASP A 83 77.38 -12.06 -4.21
C ASP A 83 78.70 -12.77 -4.46
N ALA A 84 78.83 -14.03 -4.14
CA ALA A 84 80.04 -14.83 -4.33
C ALA A 84 80.19 -15.42 -5.72
N GLN A 85 79.07 -15.62 -6.45
CA GLN A 85 79.01 -16.25 -7.78
C GLN A 85 78.58 -15.32 -8.89
N GLY A 86 78.20 -14.06 -8.54
CA GLY A 86 77.67 -13.09 -9.49
C GLY A 86 76.17 -13.32 -9.80
N TYR A 87 75.59 -12.31 -10.41
CA TYR A 87 74.19 -12.32 -10.81
C TYR A 87 74.10 -12.63 -12.32
N VAL A 88 73.24 -13.61 -12.67
CA VAL A 88 72.93 -13.95 -14.07
C VAL A 88 71.47 -13.58 -14.32
N PHE A 89 71.23 -12.93 -15.44
CA PHE A 89 69.85 -12.68 -15.87
C PHE A 89 69.22 -14.03 -16.31
N GLY A 90 68.13 -14.36 -15.64
CA GLY A 90 67.33 -15.57 -15.94
C GLY A 90 65.88 -15.22 -16.15
N SER A 91 65.22 -15.95 -17.05
CA SER A 91 63.77 -15.94 -17.15
C SER A 91 63.22 -17.30 -16.70
N SER A 92 62.20 -17.30 -15.89
CA SER A 92 61.48 -18.52 -15.49
C SER A 92 60.01 -18.36 -15.73
N SER A 93 59.39 -19.36 -16.38
CA SER A 93 57.93 -19.45 -16.53
C SER A 93 57.45 -20.61 -15.71
N SER A 94 56.34 -20.40 -15.00
CA SER A 94 55.67 -21.44 -14.24
C SER A 94 54.15 -21.35 -14.40
N ASP A 95 53.53 -22.47 -14.64
CA ASP A 95 52.08 -22.61 -14.59
C ASP A 95 51.68 -23.41 -13.34
N SER A 96 50.61 -22.97 -12.70
CA SER A 96 50.08 -23.60 -11.49
C SER A 96 48.56 -23.85 -11.60
N LEU A 97 48.13 -25.01 -11.19
CA LEU A 97 46.74 -25.39 -11.04
C LEU A 97 46.50 -25.79 -9.60
N THR A 98 45.69 -25.01 -8.89
CA THR A 98 45.35 -25.26 -7.48
C THR A 98 43.86 -25.52 -7.34
N ARG A 99 43.51 -26.55 -6.62
CA ARG A 99 42.14 -26.94 -6.25
C ARG A 99 42.04 -26.91 -4.74
N THR A 100 41.16 -26.10 -4.18
CA THR A 100 41.00 -25.97 -2.73
C THR A 100 39.55 -26.22 -2.34
N LEU A 101 39.34 -27.11 -1.42
CA LEU A 101 38.07 -27.31 -0.68
C LEU A 101 38.23 -26.67 0.68
N THR A 102 37.34 -25.76 1.05
CA THR A 102 37.39 -25.04 2.34
C THR A 102 36.06 -25.20 3.06
N LEU A 103 36.10 -25.65 4.30
CA LEU A 103 35.00 -25.62 5.25
C LEU A 103 35.30 -24.53 6.29
N SER A 104 34.40 -23.55 6.42
CA SER A 104 34.53 -22.49 7.41
C SER A 104 33.26 -22.34 8.24
N GLN A 105 33.43 -22.08 9.55
CA GLN A 105 32.33 -21.86 10.47
C GLN A 105 32.70 -20.82 11.52
N THR A 106 31.77 -19.86 11.74
CA THR A 106 31.81 -18.98 12.90
C THR A 106 31.46 -19.78 14.16
N VAL A 107 32.40 -19.97 15.05
CA VAL A 107 32.18 -20.68 16.34
C VAL A 107 31.65 -19.70 17.39
N PHE A 108 32.24 -18.51 17.44
CA PHE A 108 31.79 -17.43 18.33
C PHE A 108 32.02 -16.06 17.67
N SER A 109 30.96 -15.26 17.60
CA SER A 109 31.03 -13.85 17.23
C SER A 109 29.79 -13.15 17.77
N LEU A 110 29.96 -12.30 18.80
CA LEU A 110 28.84 -11.55 19.36
C LEU A 110 28.16 -10.67 18.29
N GLY A 111 28.96 -10.04 17.40
CA GLY A 111 28.40 -9.22 16.33
C GLY A 111 27.52 -9.97 15.33
N VAL A 112 27.78 -11.25 15.07
CA VAL A 112 26.93 -12.11 14.21
C VAL A 112 25.66 -12.52 14.97
N TRP A 113 25.75 -12.83 16.26
CA TRP A 113 24.58 -13.13 17.09
C TRP A 113 23.63 -11.93 17.18
N GLU A 114 24.15 -10.74 17.48
CA GLU A 114 23.34 -9.49 17.48
C GLU A 114 22.76 -9.21 16.08
N GLY A 115 23.53 -9.49 15.02
CA GLY A 115 23.08 -9.37 13.64
C GLY A 115 21.87 -10.27 13.34
N LEU A 116 21.85 -11.50 13.84
CA LEU A 116 20.70 -12.40 13.72
C LEU A 116 19.48 -11.85 14.48
N GLY A 117 19.65 -11.39 15.72
CA GLY A 117 18.58 -10.77 16.50
C GLY A 117 17.95 -9.57 15.82
N ILE A 118 18.80 -8.71 15.23
CA ILE A 118 18.35 -7.56 14.41
C ILE A 118 17.58 -8.03 13.16
N ALA A 119 18.07 -9.06 12.46
CA ALA A 119 17.40 -9.58 11.28
C ALA A 119 16.03 -10.19 11.62
N GLU A 120 15.89 -10.86 12.77
CA GLU A 120 14.61 -11.36 13.28
C GLU A 120 13.61 -10.22 13.55
N LYS A 121 14.05 -9.16 14.23
CA LYS A 121 13.21 -7.99 14.50
C LYS A 121 12.81 -7.25 13.21
N ARG A 122 13.70 -7.17 12.21
CA ARG A 122 13.40 -6.60 10.89
C ARG A 122 12.38 -7.45 10.12
N ALA A 123 12.46 -8.77 10.20
CA ALA A 123 11.47 -9.64 9.59
C ALA A 123 10.08 -9.42 10.22
N LEU A 124 9.98 -9.40 11.57
CA LEU A 124 8.73 -9.11 12.26
C LEU A 124 8.18 -7.71 11.96
N GLN A 125 9.05 -6.70 11.90
CA GLN A 125 8.67 -5.34 11.51
C GLN A 125 8.08 -5.31 10.10
N SER A 126 8.68 -6.04 9.15
CA SER A 126 8.20 -6.09 7.76
C SER A 126 6.88 -6.86 7.62
N GLU A 127 6.64 -7.88 8.44
CA GLU A 127 5.32 -8.53 8.55
C GLU A 127 4.25 -7.55 9.05
N THR A 128 4.59 -6.71 10.03
CA THR A 128 3.69 -5.65 10.52
C THR A 128 3.43 -4.58 9.44
N GLN A 129 4.43 -4.24 8.62
CA GLN A 129 4.26 -3.36 7.46
C GLN A 129 3.32 -3.97 6.41
N TYR A 130 3.41 -5.28 6.17
CA TYR A 130 2.48 -5.98 5.29
C TYR A 130 1.05 -5.95 5.86
N ALA A 131 0.86 -6.18 7.16
CA ALA A 131 -0.44 -6.06 7.82
C ALA A 131 -1.01 -4.63 7.72
N LEU A 132 -0.17 -3.60 7.85
CA LEU A 132 -0.57 -2.20 7.63
C LEU A 132 -1.03 -1.97 6.19
N ALA A 133 -0.29 -2.48 5.19
CA ALA A 133 -0.68 -2.37 3.78
C ALA A 133 -2.03 -3.04 3.49
N GLN A 134 -2.36 -4.14 4.19
CA GLN A 134 -3.68 -4.78 4.11
C GLN A 134 -4.78 -3.90 4.73
N GLN A 135 -4.53 -3.25 5.87
CA GLN A 135 -5.48 -2.29 6.44
C GLN A 135 -5.68 -1.07 5.53
N ASP A 136 -4.62 -0.55 4.94
CA ASP A 136 -4.68 0.55 3.98
C ASP A 136 -5.50 0.17 2.75
N LEU A 137 -5.39 -1.08 2.27
CA LEU A 137 -6.21 -1.59 1.16
C LEU A 137 -7.70 -1.52 1.49
N ILE A 138 -8.12 -1.90 2.71
CA ILE A 138 -9.52 -1.81 3.14
C ILE A 138 -10.06 -0.39 2.93
N VAL A 139 -9.32 0.63 3.38
CA VAL A 139 -9.75 2.03 3.26
C VAL A 139 -9.73 2.49 1.80
N ARG A 140 -8.69 2.14 1.03
CA ARG A 140 -8.57 2.53 -0.39
C ARG A 140 -9.68 1.93 -1.24
N ILE A 141 -10.03 0.66 -1.00
CA ILE A 141 -11.14 0.01 -1.71
C ILE A 141 -12.47 0.63 -1.31
N ALA A 142 -12.74 0.81 -0.01
CA ALA A 142 -13.96 1.47 0.42
C ALA A 142 -14.07 2.88 -0.17
N GLN A 143 -12.99 3.64 -0.19
CA GLN A 143 -12.96 4.97 -0.78
C GLN A 143 -13.24 4.93 -2.30
N GLY A 144 -12.57 4.05 -3.07
CA GLY A 144 -12.79 3.91 -4.51
C GLY A 144 -14.20 3.45 -4.83
N TYR A 145 -14.74 2.48 -4.08
CA TYR A 145 -16.09 1.96 -4.24
C TYR A 145 -17.15 3.04 -3.98
N PHE A 146 -17.07 3.73 -2.84
CA PHE A 146 -18.02 4.79 -2.51
C PHE A 146 -17.82 6.06 -3.34
N ASP A 147 -16.65 6.31 -3.89
CA ASP A 147 -16.46 7.40 -4.86
C ASP A 147 -17.23 7.11 -6.15
N VAL A 148 -17.17 5.88 -6.68
CA VAL A 148 -17.98 5.49 -7.84
C VAL A 148 -19.46 5.66 -7.55
N LEU A 149 -19.97 5.18 -6.40
CA LEU A 149 -21.38 5.34 -6.02
C LEU A 149 -21.78 6.81 -5.87
N SER A 150 -20.93 7.63 -5.24
CA SER A 150 -21.16 9.07 -5.11
C SER A 150 -21.26 9.78 -6.47
N LYS A 151 -20.43 9.37 -7.45
CA LYS A 151 -20.49 9.91 -8.82
C LYS A 151 -21.71 9.43 -9.58
N LEU A 152 -22.16 8.20 -9.36
CA LEU A 152 -23.41 7.68 -9.92
C LEU A 152 -24.62 8.42 -9.37
N ASP A 153 -24.73 8.58 -8.05
CA ASP A 153 -25.79 9.39 -7.43
C ASP A 153 -25.79 10.84 -7.96
N ASN A 154 -24.59 11.45 -8.06
CA ASN A 154 -24.48 12.79 -8.61
C ASN A 154 -24.98 12.87 -10.06
N LEU A 155 -24.63 11.90 -10.91
CA LEU A 155 -25.13 11.82 -12.28
C LEU A 155 -26.65 11.69 -12.31
N GLU A 156 -27.24 10.83 -11.46
CA GLU A 156 -28.70 10.68 -11.36
C GLU A 156 -29.37 11.99 -10.97
N PHE A 157 -28.85 12.70 -9.98
CA PHE A 157 -29.40 13.99 -9.55
C PHE A 157 -29.25 15.08 -10.63
N VAL A 158 -28.12 15.14 -11.34
CA VAL A 158 -27.92 16.07 -12.45
C VAL A 158 -28.88 15.79 -13.59
N GLN A 159 -29.10 14.52 -13.93
CA GLN A 159 -30.10 14.11 -14.93
C GLN A 159 -31.53 14.46 -14.49
N ALA A 160 -31.85 14.28 -13.21
CA ALA A 160 -33.16 14.66 -12.68
C ALA A 160 -33.34 16.18 -12.68
N GLU A 161 -32.33 16.94 -12.32
CA GLU A 161 -32.29 18.41 -12.40
C GLU A 161 -32.49 18.88 -13.85
N LYS A 162 -31.74 18.34 -14.82
CA LYS A 162 -31.88 18.62 -16.24
C LYS A 162 -33.31 18.38 -16.73
N ARG A 163 -33.91 17.22 -16.38
CA ARG A 163 -35.31 16.92 -16.74
C ARG A 163 -36.31 17.88 -16.11
N ALA A 164 -36.05 18.40 -14.92
CA ALA A 164 -36.89 19.40 -14.29
C ALA A 164 -36.78 20.77 -15.02
N ILE A 165 -35.56 21.20 -15.32
CA ILE A 165 -35.29 22.43 -16.06
C ILE A 165 -35.85 22.34 -17.49
N GLU A 166 -35.75 21.21 -18.16
CA GLU A 166 -36.34 20.97 -19.50
C GLU A 166 -37.87 21.18 -19.52
N ARG A 167 -38.57 20.59 -18.54
CA ARG A 167 -40.02 20.79 -18.38
C ARG A 167 -40.35 22.25 -18.13
N GLN A 168 -39.54 22.95 -17.34
CA GLN A 168 -39.74 24.35 -17.04
C GLN A 168 -39.51 25.26 -18.28
N LEU A 169 -38.49 24.93 -19.08
CA LEU A 169 -38.24 25.62 -20.37
C LEU A 169 -39.42 25.44 -21.33
N GLU A 170 -39.92 24.21 -21.45
CA GLU A 170 -41.06 23.94 -22.33
C GLU A 170 -42.33 24.69 -21.88
N GLN A 171 -42.63 24.68 -20.59
CA GLN A 171 -43.72 25.43 -20.01
C GLN A 171 -43.57 26.94 -20.26
N THR A 172 -42.34 27.49 -20.14
CA THR A 172 -42.05 28.90 -20.37
C THR A 172 -42.24 29.28 -21.86
N LYS A 173 -41.83 28.40 -22.79
CA LYS A 173 -42.08 28.57 -24.23
C LYS A 173 -43.57 28.64 -24.53
N GLN A 174 -44.37 27.71 -24.02
CA GLN A 174 -45.82 27.69 -24.22
C GLN A 174 -46.49 28.95 -23.64
N ARG A 175 -46.06 29.41 -22.46
CA ARG A 175 -46.58 30.68 -21.88
C ARG A 175 -46.22 31.91 -22.72
N TYR A 176 -45.02 31.91 -23.34
CA TYR A 176 -44.62 32.98 -24.25
C TYR A 176 -45.49 33.00 -25.54
N GLU A 177 -45.76 31.85 -26.12
CA GLU A 177 -46.58 31.71 -27.32
C GLU A 177 -47.99 32.28 -27.14
N VAL A 178 -48.54 32.19 -25.92
CA VAL A 178 -49.86 32.75 -25.58
C VAL A 178 -49.78 34.15 -24.93
N GLY A 179 -48.57 34.77 -24.92
CA GLY A 179 -48.37 36.14 -24.45
C GLY A 179 -48.36 36.37 -22.95
N LEU A 180 -48.19 35.29 -22.14
CA LEU A 180 -48.21 35.33 -20.67
C LEU A 180 -46.83 35.55 -20.02
N THR A 181 -45.73 35.54 -20.78
CA THR A 181 -44.38 35.78 -20.30
C THR A 181 -43.52 36.47 -21.35
N ALA A 182 -42.39 37.04 -20.97
CA ALA A 182 -41.46 37.75 -21.85
C ALA A 182 -40.50 36.76 -22.57
N ILE A 183 -39.99 37.16 -23.74
CA ILE A 183 -38.96 36.38 -24.47
C ILE A 183 -37.67 36.22 -23.66
N THR A 184 -37.37 37.17 -22.77
CA THR A 184 -36.24 37.12 -21.84
C THR A 184 -36.30 35.89 -20.93
N ASP A 185 -37.50 35.50 -20.45
CA ASP A 185 -37.72 34.36 -19.59
C ASP A 185 -37.44 33.06 -20.34
N VAL A 186 -37.76 33.00 -21.65
CA VAL A 186 -37.42 31.85 -22.51
C VAL A 186 -35.90 31.72 -22.67
N HIS A 187 -35.22 32.86 -22.91
CA HIS A 187 -33.76 32.84 -23.05
C HIS A 187 -33.05 32.45 -21.76
N GLU A 188 -33.54 32.91 -20.62
CA GLU A 188 -33.00 32.52 -19.32
C GLU A 188 -33.20 31.02 -19.04
N ALA A 189 -34.40 30.49 -19.28
CA ALA A 189 -34.66 29.06 -19.13
C ALA A 189 -33.85 28.22 -20.12
N GLN A 190 -33.64 28.67 -21.35
CA GLN A 190 -32.76 27.99 -22.31
C GLN A 190 -31.31 27.99 -21.85
N ALA A 191 -30.78 29.10 -21.34
CA ALA A 191 -29.42 29.17 -20.83
C ALA A 191 -29.19 28.22 -19.65
N GLN A 192 -30.18 28.06 -18.75
CA GLN A 192 -30.10 27.12 -17.65
C GLN A 192 -30.16 25.63 -18.12
N PHE A 193 -30.99 25.37 -19.16
CA PHE A 193 -31.04 24.04 -19.78
C PHE A 193 -29.72 23.67 -20.44
N ASP A 194 -29.13 24.57 -21.23
CA ASP A 194 -27.85 24.34 -21.90
C ASP A 194 -26.72 24.09 -20.88
N ARG A 195 -26.75 24.79 -19.74
CA ARG A 195 -25.87 24.57 -18.63
C ARG A 195 -26.08 23.18 -18.01
N ALA A 196 -27.32 22.77 -17.76
CA ALA A 196 -27.63 21.46 -17.19
C ALA A 196 -27.20 20.31 -18.12
N VAL A 197 -27.24 20.49 -19.43
CA VAL A 197 -26.70 19.56 -20.43
C VAL A 197 -25.17 19.44 -20.29
N ALA A 198 -24.47 20.56 -20.11
CA ALA A 198 -23.01 20.54 -19.89
C ALA A 198 -22.64 19.86 -18.57
N ASP A 199 -23.40 20.17 -17.51
CA ASP A 199 -23.18 19.53 -16.17
C ASP A 199 -23.40 18.01 -16.23
N GLU A 200 -24.37 17.51 -17.00
CA GLU A 200 -24.59 16.06 -17.21
C GLU A 200 -23.39 15.40 -17.91
N ILE A 201 -22.84 16.03 -18.95
CA ILE A 201 -21.66 15.50 -19.65
C ILE A 201 -20.46 15.39 -18.71
N VAL A 202 -20.23 16.41 -17.88
CA VAL A 202 -19.18 16.40 -16.87
C VAL A 202 -19.42 15.30 -15.84
N ALA A 203 -20.63 15.17 -15.30
CA ALA A 203 -20.98 14.16 -14.33
C ALA A 203 -20.83 12.72 -14.89
N SER A 204 -21.18 12.51 -16.16
CA SER A 204 -20.97 11.22 -16.83
C SER A 204 -19.48 10.87 -16.97
N ASN A 205 -18.63 11.83 -17.32
CA ASN A 205 -17.18 11.63 -17.39
C ASN A 205 -16.58 11.37 -16.00
N ASP A 206 -17.10 12.02 -14.95
CA ASP A 206 -16.66 11.79 -13.57
C ASP A 206 -16.90 10.35 -13.13
N VAL A 207 -18.02 9.73 -13.51
CA VAL A 207 -18.31 8.31 -13.23
C VAL A 207 -17.25 7.42 -13.87
N GLU A 208 -16.92 7.62 -15.14
CA GLU A 208 -15.90 6.81 -15.82
C GLU A 208 -14.52 7.00 -15.19
N THR A 209 -14.17 8.22 -14.80
CA THR A 209 -12.92 8.52 -14.10
C THR A 209 -12.84 7.79 -12.74
N ALA A 210 -13.93 7.78 -11.97
CA ALA A 210 -13.99 7.06 -10.70
C ALA A 210 -13.89 5.53 -10.90
N ARG A 211 -14.53 4.98 -11.93
CA ARG A 211 -14.41 3.55 -12.29
C ARG A 211 -12.97 3.18 -12.66
N GLU A 212 -12.29 4.00 -13.46
CA GLU A 212 -10.90 3.78 -13.81
C GLU A 212 -9.98 3.91 -12.57
N THR A 213 -10.29 4.79 -11.63
CA THR A 213 -9.58 4.90 -10.35
C THR A 213 -9.73 3.60 -9.55
N LEU A 214 -10.93 3.04 -9.43
CA LEU A 214 -11.15 1.75 -8.77
C LEU A 214 -10.42 0.61 -9.49
N ARG A 215 -10.40 0.64 -10.83
CA ARG A 215 -9.65 -0.33 -11.65
C ARG A 215 -8.15 -0.32 -11.37
N THR A 216 -7.53 0.83 -11.04
CA THR A 216 -6.09 0.87 -10.72
C THR A 216 -5.75 0.06 -9.47
N ILE A 217 -6.71 -0.15 -8.57
CA ILE A 217 -6.53 -0.93 -7.33
C ILE A 217 -6.86 -2.41 -7.57
N THR A 218 -7.95 -2.70 -8.31
CA THR A 218 -8.46 -4.06 -8.48
C THR A 218 -7.88 -4.79 -9.71
N GLY A 219 -7.35 -4.03 -10.68
CA GLY A 219 -6.93 -4.55 -11.98
C GLY A 219 -8.09 -4.90 -12.92
N LYS A 220 -9.37 -4.76 -12.48
CA LYS A 220 -10.58 -5.13 -13.21
C LYS A 220 -11.52 -3.93 -13.35
N TYR A 221 -12.20 -3.81 -14.49
CA TYR A 221 -13.25 -2.81 -14.69
C TYR A 221 -14.57 -3.29 -14.07
N HIS A 222 -15.20 -2.43 -13.26
CA HIS A 222 -16.45 -2.71 -12.54
C HIS A 222 -17.59 -1.93 -13.20
N SER A 223 -18.47 -2.61 -13.94
CA SER A 223 -19.57 -1.97 -14.68
C SER A 223 -20.75 -1.64 -13.78
N LYS A 224 -21.04 -2.52 -12.81
CA LYS A 224 -22.14 -2.38 -11.85
C LYS A 224 -21.64 -2.67 -10.45
N LEU A 225 -22.02 -1.83 -9.49
CA LEU A 225 -21.73 -1.97 -8.08
C LEU A 225 -23.04 -1.92 -7.29
N ASP A 226 -23.10 -2.66 -6.18
CA ASP A 226 -24.23 -2.60 -5.26
C ASP A 226 -24.33 -1.21 -4.63
N ALA A 227 -25.56 -0.69 -4.54
CA ALA A 227 -25.85 0.63 -4.02
C ALA A 227 -26.03 0.63 -2.50
N LEU A 228 -25.79 1.78 -1.86
CA LEU A 228 -26.09 1.92 -0.43
C LEU A 228 -27.60 1.97 -0.20
N ASN A 229 -28.13 1.10 0.68
CA ASN A 229 -29.53 1.14 1.06
C ASN A 229 -29.84 2.42 1.85
N THR A 230 -30.49 3.37 1.18
CA THR A 230 -30.79 4.69 1.78
C THR A 230 -31.91 4.63 2.81
N ASP A 231 -32.81 3.62 2.75
CA ASP A 231 -33.97 3.53 3.64
C ASP A 231 -33.61 2.98 5.03
N THR A 232 -32.58 2.13 5.07
CA THR A 232 -32.09 1.55 6.34
C THR A 232 -30.85 2.27 6.87
N PHE A 233 -30.29 3.20 6.10
CA PHE A 233 -29.08 3.92 6.49
C PHE A 233 -29.31 4.78 7.74
N SER A 234 -28.44 4.63 8.72
CA SER A 234 -28.47 5.45 9.94
C SER A 234 -27.05 5.78 10.41
N THR A 235 -26.91 6.96 10.97
CA THR A 235 -25.65 7.41 11.55
C THR A 235 -25.66 7.20 13.07
N VAL A 236 -24.60 6.61 13.61
CA VAL A 236 -24.43 6.34 15.04
C VAL A 236 -23.23 7.11 15.57
N LYS A 237 -23.47 7.92 16.61
CA LYS A 237 -22.39 8.62 17.30
C LYS A 237 -21.55 7.61 18.09
N PRO A 238 -20.20 7.71 18.09
CA PRO A 238 -19.36 6.90 18.96
C PRO A 238 -19.76 7.05 20.44
N THR A 239 -19.92 5.92 21.13
CA THR A 239 -20.35 5.89 22.54
C THR A 239 -19.19 6.19 23.50
N LYS A 240 -17.96 5.85 23.10
CA LYS A 240 -16.73 6.08 23.86
C LYS A 240 -16.21 7.49 23.62
N LYS A 241 -15.41 8.01 24.56
CA LYS A 241 -14.73 9.30 24.43
C LYS A 241 -13.49 9.15 23.54
N SER A 242 -13.00 10.26 22.98
CA SER A 242 -11.78 10.27 22.17
C SER A 242 -10.54 9.75 22.92
N THR A 243 -10.48 9.95 24.26
CA THR A 243 -9.41 9.42 25.13
C THR A 243 -9.34 7.90 25.10
N ASP A 244 -10.48 7.22 25.14
CA ASP A 244 -10.53 5.75 25.14
C ASP A 244 -10.02 5.17 23.82
N PHE A 245 -10.29 5.87 22.71
CA PHE A 245 -9.76 5.51 21.38
C PHE A 245 -8.24 5.73 21.27
N ILE A 246 -7.71 6.78 21.93
CA ILE A 246 -6.26 7.03 21.98
C ILE A 246 -5.56 5.89 22.72
N ASP A 247 -6.10 5.42 23.84
CA ASP A 247 -5.47 4.34 24.59
C ASP A 247 -5.47 3.02 23.81
N VAL A 248 -6.56 2.71 23.11
CA VAL A 248 -6.58 1.57 22.16
C VAL A 248 -5.55 1.74 21.03
N ALA A 249 -5.41 2.94 20.48
CA ALA A 249 -4.44 3.21 19.42
C ALA A 249 -2.99 3.01 19.87
N LYS A 250 -2.64 3.42 21.10
CA LYS A 250 -1.29 3.22 21.67
C LYS A 250 -0.88 1.74 21.74
N GLU A 251 -1.88 0.85 21.89
CA GLU A 251 -1.64 -0.61 21.96
C GLU A 251 -1.69 -1.30 20.60
N ARG A 252 -2.64 -0.90 19.74
CA ARG A 252 -3.01 -1.66 18.55
C ARG A 252 -2.61 -1.04 17.21
N ASN A 253 -2.25 0.25 17.19
CA ASN A 253 -1.92 0.90 15.93
C ASN A 253 -0.64 0.32 15.33
N LEU A 254 -0.75 -0.20 14.09
CA LEU A 254 0.35 -0.90 13.41
C LEU A 254 1.52 0.04 13.08
N SER A 255 1.25 1.30 12.71
CA SER A 255 2.32 2.29 12.46
C SER A 255 3.14 2.56 13.71
N LEU A 256 2.51 2.60 14.89
CA LEU A 256 3.21 2.76 16.16
C LEU A 256 4.04 1.52 16.50
N GLN A 257 3.52 0.30 16.23
CA GLN A 257 4.27 -0.94 16.44
C GLN A 257 5.51 -1.00 15.55
N ILE A 258 5.41 -0.56 14.28
CA ILE A 258 6.54 -0.46 13.34
C ILE A 258 7.61 0.49 13.90
N THR A 259 7.20 1.64 14.41
CA THR A 259 8.15 2.64 14.96
C THR A 259 8.78 2.16 16.28
N LYS A 260 8.03 1.45 17.14
CA LYS A 260 8.57 0.79 18.35
C LYS A 260 9.61 -0.26 17.96
N ALA A 261 9.32 -1.11 16.97
CA ALA A 261 10.28 -2.07 16.47
C ALA A 261 11.55 -1.41 15.90
N SER A 262 11.41 -0.24 15.25
CA SER A 262 12.57 0.53 14.78
C SER A 262 13.46 1.01 15.94
N LEU A 263 12.86 1.46 17.06
CA LEU A 263 13.60 1.83 18.26
C LEU A 263 14.33 0.65 18.87
N ASP A 264 13.66 -0.51 18.99
CA ASP A 264 14.25 -1.75 19.52
C ASP A 264 15.43 -2.22 18.65
N ILE A 265 15.30 -2.15 17.33
CA ILE A 265 16.39 -2.44 16.39
C ILE A 265 17.55 -1.46 16.58
N ALA A 266 17.27 -0.17 16.74
CA ALA A 266 18.31 0.84 16.97
C ALA A 266 19.05 0.61 18.31
N SER A 267 18.38 0.06 19.32
CA SER A 267 19.02 -0.37 20.57
C SER A 267 19.98 -1.52 20.33
N ASP A 268 19.56 -2.58 19.63
CA ASP A 268 20.41 -3.73 19.34
C ASP A 268 21.60 -3.37 18.43
N GLU A 269 21.45 -2.36 17.56
CA GLU A 269 22.57 -1.85 16.75
C GLU A 269 23.67 -1.19 17.60
N ILE A 270 23.35 -0.70 18.82
CA ILE A 270 24.37 -0.26 19.79
C ILE A 270 25.17 -1.47 20.27
N ASP A 271 24.48 -2.54 20.68
CA ASP A 271 25.12 -3.76 21.19
C ASP A 271 25.95 -4.43 20.10
N ARG A 272 25.42 -4.49 18.87
CA ARG A 272 26.17 -4.95 17.70
C ARG A 272 27.42 -4.12 17.41
N ALA A 273 27.35 -2.79 17.55
CA ALA A 273 28.52 -1.93 17.37
C ALA A 273 29.56 -2.15 18.47
N GLN A 274 29.12 -2.34 19.73
CA GLN A 274 29.98 -2.67 20.86
C GLN A 274 30.63 -4.04 20.72
N ALA A 275 29.96 -4.98 20.03
CA ALA A 275 30.50 -6.31 19.75
C ALA A 275 31.84 -6.28 19.00
N GLY A 276 32.17 -5.17 18.31
CA GLY A 276 33.49 -4.94 17.72
C GLY A 276 34.67 -4.85 18.70
N HIS A 277 34.43 -4.81 20.02
CA HIS A 277 35.45 -4.93 21.07
C HIS A 277 35.67 -6.37 21.54
N TYR A 278 34.77 -7.28 21.20
CA TYR A 278 34.81 -8.67 21.68
C TYR A 278 35.62 -9.57 20.74
N PRO A 279 36.20 -10.65 21.26
CA PRO A 279 36.90 -11.61 20.42
C PRO A 279 35.95 -12.39 19.51
N THR A 280 36.49 -12.82 18.37
CA THR A 280 35.81 -13.75 17.46
C THR A 280 36.60 -15.05 17.36
N LEU A 281 35.91 -16.20 17.31
CA LEU A 281 36.47 -17.50 17.11
C LEU A 281 35.90 -18.15 15.85
N GLY A 282 36.77 -18.48 14.91
CA GLY A 282 36.44 -19.18 13.68
C GLY A 282 37.08 -20.56 13.63
N PHE A 283 36.40 -21.52 13.04
CA PHE A 283 36.93 -22.82 12.64
C PHE A 283 37.11 -22.82 11.13
N GLU A 284 38.26 -23.31 10.66
CA GLU A 284 38.55 -23.51 9.25
C GLU A 284 39.22 -24.87 9.02
N ALA A 285 38.75 -25.61 8.02
CA ALA A 285 39.42 -26.79 7.53
C ALA A 285 39.53 -26.67 6.00
N SER A 286 40.73 -26.85 5.47
CA SER A 286 40.95 -26.78 4.03
C SER A 286 41.79 -28.00 3.56
N TYR A 287 41.42 -28.45 2.36
CA TYR A 287 42.21 -29.40 1.58
C TYR A 287 42.54 -28.72 0.24
N SER A 288 43.85 -28.67 -0.05
CA SER A 288 44.37 -28.07 -1.29
C SER A 288 45.24 -29.09 -2.03
N ASP A 289 44.92 -29.36 -3.28
CA ASP A 289 45.73 -30.13 -4.23
C ASP A 289 46.29 -29.16 -5.31
N GLY A 290 47.61 -29.08 -5.40
CA GLY A 290 48.33 -28.19 -6.30
C GLY A 290 49.22 -28.95 -7.27
N LEU A 291 49.18 -28.52 -8.55
CA LEU A 291 50.13 -28.93 -9.60
C LEU A 291 50.87 -27.66 -9.98
N THR A 292 52.20 -27.65 -9.87
CA THR A 292 53.05 -26.55 -10.34
C THR A 292 54.00 -27.09 -11.40
N ASN A 293 54.06 -26.43 -12.54
CA ASN A 293 54.96 -26.79 -13.63
C ASN A 293 55.90 -25.58 -13.80
N ALA A 294 57.18 -25.81 -13.40
CA ALA A 294 58.19 -24.76 -13.53
C ALA A 294 59.18 -25.12 -14.64
N ALA A 295 59.51 -24.17 -15.49
CA ALA A 295 60.51 -24.37 -16.56
C ALA A 295 61.84 -24.79 -15.96
N GLY A 296 62.38 -25.93 -16.37
CA GLY A 296 63.66 -26.47 -15.89
C GLY A 296 63.57 -27.44 -14.71
N ALA A 297 62.40 -27.77 -14.20
CA ALA A 297 62.24 -28.80 -13.19
C ALA A 297 61.97 -30.16 -13.83
N ASP A 298 62.74 -31.20 -13.43
CA ASP A 298 62.44 -32.57 -13.82
C ASP A 298 61.20 -33.07 -13.06
N GLY A 299 60.04 -33.04 -13.75
CA GLY A 299 58.76 -33.50 -13.23
C GLY A 299 57.77 -32.37 -12.89
N LYS A 300 56.49 -32.73 -12.72
CA LYS A 300 55.41 -31.85 -12.27
C LYS A 300 55.19 -32.10 -10.78
N PRO A 301 55.78 -31.27 -9.90
CA PRO A 301 55.52 -31.42 -8.50
C PRO A 301 54.02 -31.27 -8.20
N ARG A 302 53.46 -32.33 -7.63
CA ARG A 302 52.11 -32.39 -7.12
C ARG A 302 52.20 -32.48 -5.62
N GLY A 303 51.52 -31.60 -4.97
CA GLY A 303 51.41 -31.60 -3.51
C GLY A 303 50.00 -31.42 -3.05
N ASP A 304 49.61 -32.15 -2.03
CA ASP A 304 48.39 -31.94 -1.32
C ASP A 304 48.69 -31.45 0.09
N THR A 305 47.81 -30.55 0.57
CA THR A 305 47.92 -29.95 1.90
C THR A 305 46.57 -30.00 2.57
N THR A 306 46.51 -30.57 3.77
CA THR A 306 45.35 -30.49 4.66
C THR A 306 45.67 -29.59 5.82
N GLN A 307 44.83 -28.58 6.06
CA GLN A 307 44.95 -27.68 7.19
C GLN A 307 43.64 -27.71 7.97
N VAL A 308 43.72 -27.80 9.29
CA VAL A 308 42.58 -27.69 10.21
C VAL A 308 43.01 -26.78 11.33
N GLY A 309 42.21 -25.77 11.66
CA GLY A 309 42.56 -24.78 12.65
C GLY A 309 41.38 -24.07 13.28
N LEU A 310 41.67 -23.54 14.47
CA LEU A 310 40.81 -22.56 15.15
C LEU A 310 41.57 -21.23 15.17
N THR A 311 40.89 -20.16 14.75
CA THR A 311 41.47 -18.82 14.76
C THR A 311 40.72 -17.96 15.77
N LEU A 312 41.39 -17.52 16.81
CA LEU A 312 40.91 -16.53 17.76
C LEU A 312 41.45 -15.16 17.37
N ASN A 313 40.54 -14.22 17.03
CA ASN A 313 40.91 -12.85 16.75
C ASN A 313 40.43 -11.94 17.90
N VAL A 314 41.36 -11.26 18.57
CA VAL A 314 41.07 -10.35 19.70
C VAL A 314 41.47 -8.93 19.28
N PRO A 315 40.55 -8.03 19.03
CA PRO A 315 40.85 -6.65 18.67
C PRO A 315 41.29 -5.86 19.91
N ILE A 316 42.59 -5.58 20.02
CA ILE A 316 43.15 -4.83 21.17
C ILE A 316 42.96 -3.33 20.95
N TYR A 317 43.21 -2.84 19.76
CA TYR A 317 43.04 -1.42 19.39
C TYR A 317 42.71 -1.28 17.89
N SER A 318 41.59 -0.66 17.61
CA SER A 318 41.06 -0.49 16.23
C SER A 318 41.11 0.98 15.76
N GLY A 319 42.01 1.80 16.29
CA GLY A 319 42.12 3.20 15.87
C GLY A 319 40.89 4.06 16.18
N GLY A 320 40.13 3.72 17.21
CA GLY A 320 38.89 4.44 17.58
C GLY A 320 37.65 4.06 16.75
N LYS A 321 37.75 3.17 15.74
CA LYS A 321 36.62 2.83 14.83
C LYS A 321 35.42 2.27 15.57
N THR A 322 35.62 1.33 16.52
CA THR A 322 34.54 0.71 17.30
C THR A 322 33.85 1.76 18.18
N GLN A 323 34.58 2.64 18.82
CA GLN A 323 34.00 3.72 19.63
C GLN A 323 33.15 4.66 18.77
N ALA A 324 33.67 5.10 17.63
CA ALA A 324 32.92 5.95 16.70
C ALA A 324 31.67 5.27 16.12
N ALA A 325 31.73 3.94 15.85
CA ALA A 325 30.59 3.17 15.42
C ALA A 325 29.51 3.09 16.52
N THR A 326 29.92 2.88 17.76
CA THR A 326 29.02 2.85 18.93
C THR A 326 28.38 4.22 19.16
N ASP A 327 29.13 5.31 19.08
CA ASP A 327 28.60 6.66 19.28
C ASP A 327 27.63 7.04 18.15
N ARG A 328 27.91 6.62 16.91
CA ARG A 328 26.95 6.73 15.78
C ARG A 328 25.67 5.94 16.04
N ALA A 329 25.77 4.70 16.53
CA ALA A 329 24.60 3.87 16.85
C ALA A 329 23.76 4.51 17.98
N ARG A 330 24.40 5.09 19.01
CA ARG A 330 23.71 5.84 20.07
C ARG A 330 22.98 7.06 19.52
N ALA A 331 23.59 7.82 18.62
CA ALA A 331 22.94 8.96 17.98
C ALA A 331 21.72 8.52 17.14
N ASN A 332 21.83 7.40 16.42
CA ASN A 332 20.70 6.81 15.68
C ASN A 332 19.56 6.35 16.62
N PHE A 333 19.90 5.79 17.79
CA PHE A 333 18.92 5.42 18.81
C PHE A 333 18.14 6.65 19.32
N VAL A 334 18.84 7.77 19.58
CA VAL A 334 18.18 9.03 19.95
C VAL A 334 17.23 9.50 18.83
N ALA A 335 17.68 9.46 17.58
CA ALA A 335 16.81 9.80 16.43
C ALA A 335 15.58 8.91 16.36
N ALA A 336 15.72 7.58 16.52
CA ALA A 336 14.60 6.64 16.54
C ALA A 336 13.64 6.87 17.72
N SER A 337 14.17 7.33 18.88
CA SER A 337 13.35 7.73 20.04
C SER A 337 12.49 8.95 19.74
N GLU A 338 13.04 9.95 19.06
CA GLU A 338 12.30 11.15 18.66
C GLU A 338 11.26 10.83 17.56
N ASP A 339 11.58 9.89 16.64
CA ASP A 339 10.63 9.39 15.67
C ASP A 339 9.45 8.65 16.33
N LEU A 340 9.69 7.88 17.39
CA LEU A 340 8.62 7.25 18.18
C LEU A 340 7.74 8.30 18.85
N GLU A 341 8.34 9.31 19.50
CA GLU A 341 7.57 10.39 20.14
C GLU A 341 6.73 11.17 19.11
N LYS A 342 7.32 11.48 17.95
CA LYS A 342 6.61 12.10 16.82
C LYS A 342 5.44 11.22 16.36
N SER A 343 5.66 9.93 16.16
CA SER A 343 4.63 8.97 15.77
C SER A 343 3.47 8.90 16.78
N MET A 344 3.77 8.91 18.09
CA MET A 344 2.75 8.94 19.13
C MET A 344 1.89 10.21 19.07
N ARG A 345 2.49 11.38 18.83
CA ARG A 345 1.77 12.65 18.65
C ARG A 345 0.92 12.64 17.39
N ASP A 346 1.44 12.15 16.28
CA ASP A 346 0.73 12.08 15.00
C ASP A 346 -0.47 11.13 15.07
N ILE A 347 -0.32 9.97 15.71
CA ILE A 347 -1.42 9.01 15.92
C ILE A 347 -2.47 9.61 16.86
N THR A 348 -2.07 10.26 17.96
CA THR A 348 -2.99 10.94 18.87
C THR A 348 -3.82 11.99 18.12
N ARG A 349 -3.17 12.81 17.29
CA ARG A 349 -3.85 13.80 16.45
C ARG A 349 -4.79 13.13 15.45
N SER A 350 -4.35 12.05 14.77
CA SER A 350 -5.16 11.31 13.79
C SER A 350 -6.42 10.73 14.41
N VAL A 351 -6.33 10.13 15.61
CA VAL A 351 -7.49 9.61 16.35
C VAL A 351 -8.47 10.72 16.72
N ILE A 352 -7.98 11.85 17.27
CA ILE A 352 -8.83 12.98 17.63
C ILE A 352 -9.52 13.55 16.38
N THR A 353 -8.79 13.74 15.30
CA THR A 353 -9.35 14.29 14.05
C THR A 353 -10.40 13.35 13.47
N SER A 354 -10.11 12.05 13.38
CA SER A 354 -11.05 11.05 12.86
C SER A 354 -12.29 10.91 13.74
N TYR A 355 -12.14 10.95 15.07
CA TYR A 355 -13.25 10.95 16.01
C TYR A 355 -14.15 12.18 15.83
N ASN A 356 -13.56 13.38 15.77
CA ASN A 356 -14.30 14.62 15.58
C ASN A 356 -15.01 14.64 14.23
N GLN A 357 -14.40 14.08 13.18
CA GLN A 357 -15.03 13.96 11.86
C GLN A 357 -16.29 13.09 11.93
N VAL A 358 -16.24 11.91 12.55
CA VAL A 358 -17.44 11.06 12.73
C VAL A 358 -18.53 11.78 13.51
N VAL A 359 -18.18 12.47 14.59
CA VAL A 359 -19.15 13.25 15.40
C VAL A 359 -19.78 14.38 14.56
N SER A 360 -18.97 15.08 13.76
CA SER A 360 -19.42 16.13 12.86
C SER A 360 -20.34 15.58 11.78
N ASP A 361 -19.95 14.45 11.13
CA ASP A 361 -20.74 13.83 10.06
C ASP A 361 -22.14 13.43 10.57
N VAL A 362 -22.24 12.88 11.79
CA VAL A 362 -23.53 12.56 12.42
C VAL A 362 -24.41 13.79 12.63
N ALA A 363 -23.83 14.90 13.08
CA ALA A 363 -24.59 16.15 13.28
C ALA A 363 -24.99 16.79 11.94
N THR A 364 -24.08 16.80 10.98
CA THR A 364 -24.30 17.37 9.64
C THR A 364 -25.33 16.56 8.86
N TYR A 365 -25.36 15.22 9.03
CA TYR A 365 -26.35 14.37 8.38
C TYR A 365 -27.78 14.81 8.72
N ARG A 366 -28.09 14.99 10.00
CA ARG A 366 -29.41 15.47 10.45
C ARG A 366 -29.75 16.85 9.91
N ALA A 367 -28.76 17.74 9.85
CA ALA A 367 -28.96 19.09 9.32
C ALA A 367 -29.25 19.06 7.80
N LEU A 368 -28.57 18.19 7.05
CA LEU A 368 -28.80 18.04 5.60
C LEU A 368 -30.11 17.32 5.29
N GLU A 369 -30.56 16.38 6.11
CA GLU A 369 -31.92 15.80 5.99
C GLU A 369 -32.97 16.91 6.09
N GLN A 370 -32.87 17.79 7.11
CA GLN A 370 -33.78 18.91 7.25
C GLN A 370 -33.64 19.95 6.11
N ALA A 371 -32.43 20.17 5.60
CA ALA A 371 -32.19 21.06 4.48
C ALA A 371 -32.87 20.58 3.19
N VAL A 372 -32.89 19.26 2.94
CA VAL A 372 -33.65 18.69 1.80
C VAL A 372 -35.14 18.96 1.94
N VAL A 373 -35.73 18.68 3.13
CA VAL A 373 -37.15 18.95 3.39
C VAL A 373 -37.49 20.44 3.20
N SER A 374 -36.63 21.32 3.69
CA SER A 374 -36.81 22.77 3.55
C SER A 374 -36.71 23.24 2.09
N ALA A 375 -35.74 22.66 1.32
CA ALA A 375 -35.58 22.99 -0.09
C ALA A 375 -36.75 22.47 -0.96
N GLU A 376 -37.29 21.28 -0.64
CA GLU A 376 -38.52 20.78 -1.30
C GLU A 376 -39.71 21.70 -1.06
N SER A 377 -39.94 22.09 0.18
CA SER A 377 -41.02 23.01 0.55
C SER A 377 -40.84 24.38 -0.12
N ALA A 378 -39.61 24.91 -0.21
CA ALA A 378 -39.30 26.15 -0.88
C ALA A 378 -39.57 26.08 -2.40
N LEU A 379 -39.19 24.97 -3.06
CA LEU A 379 -39.47 24.74 -4.46
C LEU A 379 -41.00 24.74 -4.72
N GLN A 380 -41.77 23.96 -3.96
CA GLN A 380 -43.21 23.89 -4.08
C GLN A 380 -43.88 25.25 -3.91
N ALA A 381 -43.47 26.05 -2.91
CA ALA A 381 -43.98 27.39 -2.69
C ALA A 381 -43.60 28.37 -3.83
N THR A 382 -42.39 28.22 -4.39
CA THR A 382 -41.92 29.05 -5.49
C THR A 382 -42.66 28.72 -6.80
N GLU A 383 -42.89 27.43 -7.07
CA GLU A 383 -43.70 26.98 -8.22
C GLU A 383 -45.14 27.49 -8.14
N ALA A 384 -45.79 27.35 -6.98
CA ALA A 384 -47.12 27.90 -6.76
C ALA A 384 -47.15 29.41 -6.92
N GLY A 385 -46.13 30.14 -6.41
CA GLY A 385 -46.00 31.58 -6.61
C GLY A 385 -45.79 32.01 -8.07
N PHE A 386 -45.09 31.21 -8.86
CA PHE A 386 -44.90 31.40 -10.27
C PHE A 386 -46.21 31.19 -11.07
N GLU A 387 -47.01 30.20 -10.72
CA GLU A 387 -48.31 29.95 -11.34
C GLU A 387 -49.25 31.14 -11.19
N VAL A 388 -49.29 31.78 -10.03
CA VAL A 388 -50.12 32.95 -9.74
C VAL A 388 -49.45 34.31 -10.12
N GLY A 389 -48.23 34.29 -10.68
CA GLY A 389 -47.51 35.45 -11.15
C GLY A 389 -46.80 36.29 -10.09
N THR A 390 -46.66 35.84 -8.86
CA THR A 390 -45.94 36.51 -7.76
C THR A 390 -44.45 36.20 -7.70
N ARG A 391 -43.98 35.17 -8.41
CA ARG A 391 -42.61 34.77 -8.56
C ARG A 391 -42.21 34.67 -10.03
N THR A 392 -40.91 34.80 -10.30
CA THR A 392 -40.33 34.71 -11.64
C THR A 392 -39.90 33.27 -11.97
N ILE A 393 -39.71 32.98 -13.26
CA ILE A 393 -39.14 31.70 -13.70
C ILE A 393 -37.74 31.49 -13.14
N VAL A 394 -36.96 32.56 -12.98
CA VAL A 394 -35.62 32.51 -12.38
C VAL A 394 -35.67 32.02 -10.95
N ASP A 395 -36.69 32.46 -10.16
CA ASP A 395 -36.87 31.97 -8.77
C ASP A 395 -37.12 30.45 -8.73
N VAL A 396 -37.92 29.93 -9.66
CA VAL A 396 -38.20 28.50 -9.77
C VAL A 396 -36.94 27.71 -10.14
N LEU A 397 -36.19 28.17 -11.16
CA LEU A 397 -34.95 27.55 -11.60
C LEU A 397 -33.89 27.53 -10.48
N VAL A 398 -33.76 28.62 -9.72
CA VAL A 398 -32.87 28.69 -8.55
C VAL A 398 -33.31 27.74 -7.45
N SER A 399 -34.61 27.67 -7.13
CA SER A 399 -35.14 26.75 -6.11
C SER A 399 -34.96 25.31 -6.51
N THR A 400 -35.13 24.94 -7.79
CA THR A 400 -34.87 23.61 -8.34
C THR A 400 -33.41 23.23 -8.17
N ARG A 401 -32.46 24.09 -8.51
CA ARG A 401 -31.02 23.86 -8.31
C ARG A 401 -30.67 23.68 -6.84
N ASN A 402 -31.24 24.48 -5.95
CA ASN A 402 -31.02 24.41 -4.52
C ASN A 402 -31.50 23.05 -3.95
N LEU A 403 -32.63 22.54 -4.39
CA LEU A 403 -33.13 21.22 -4.01
C LEU A 403 -32.18 20.11 -4.43
N TYR A 404 -31.78 20.06 -5.70
CA TYR A 404 -30.86 19.02 -6.17
C TYR A 404 -29.46 19.14 -5.55
N ALA A 405 -29.00 20.36 -5.27
CA ALA A 405 -27.76 20.56 -4.50
C ALA A 405 -27.88 20.02 -3.06
N ALA A 406 -29.00 20.23 -2.38
CA ALA A 406 -29.25 19.66 -1.05
C ALA A 406 -29.27 18.13 -1.08
N LYS A 407 -29.93 17.52 -2.07
CA LYS A 407 -29.96 16.05 -2.27
C LYS A 407 -28.56 15.48 -2.51
N ARG A 408 -27.76 16.11 -3.39
CA ARG A 408 -26.35 15.72 -3.62
C ARG A 408 -25.51 15.80 -2.36
N ASN A 409 -25.64 16.87 -1.60
CA ASN A 409 -24.88 17.04 -0.35
C ASN A 409 -25.22 15.96 0.67
N LEU A 410 -26.51 15.60 0.80
CA LEU A 410 -26.95 14.53 1.71
C LEU A 410 -26.40 13.17 1.27
N ALA A 411 -26.47 12.84 -0.03
CA ALA A 411 -25.94 11.58 -0.57
C ALA A 411 -24.42 11.49 -0.34
N ASN A 412 -23.67 12.52 -0.65
CA ASN A 412 -22.22 12.55 -0.46
C ASN A 412 -21.83 12.37 1.01
N LEU A 413 -22.60 12.95 1.95
CA LEU A 413 -22.31 12.82 3.38
C LEU A 413 -22.54 11.40 3.90
N ARG A 414 -23.47 10.62 3.32
CA ARG A 414 -23.65 9.21 3.67
C ARG A 414 -22.36 8.42 3.42
N TYR A 415 -21.76 8.56 2.25
CA TYR A 415 -20.50 7.90 1.91
C TYR A 415 -19.34 8.41 2.77
N GLN A 416 -19.28 9.72 2.98
CA GLN A 416 -18.26 10.32 3.85
C GLN A 416 -18.33 9.78 5.28
N TYR A 417 -19.50 9.62 5.86
CA TYR A 417 -19.68 9.05 7.21
C TYR A 417 -19.15 7.61 7.29
N VAL A 418 -19.45 6.77 6.29
CA VAL A 418 -18.92 5.39 6.24
C VAL A 418 -17.40 5.41 6.21
N LEU A 419 -16.80 6.22 5.34
CA LEU A 419 -15.34 6.37 5.23
C LEU A 419 -14.70 6.93 6.50
N SER A 420 -15.33 7.91 7.14
CA SER A 420 -14.85 8.49 8.41
C SER A 420 -14.85 7.45 9.53
N SER A 421 -15.86 6.58 9.56
CA SER A 421 -15.94 5.47 10.52
C SER A 421 -14.82 4.45 10.31
N LEU A 422 -14.50 4.09 9.05
CA LEU A 422 -13.38 3.20 8.72
C LEU A 422 -12.03 3.85 9.08
N ARG A 423 -11.85 5.14 8.79
CA ARG A 423 -10.63 5.88 9.13
C ARG A 423 -10.40 5.97 10.65
N LEU A 424 -11.47 6.11 11.44
CA LEU A 424 -11.36 6.07 12.90
C LEU A 424 -10.88 4.68 13.36
N LYS A 425 -11.42 3.59 12.81
CA LYS A 425 -10.98 2.23 13.11
C LYS A 425 -9.55 1.97 12.66
N GLN A 426 -9.14 2.51 11.51
CA GLN A 426 -7.75 2.45 11.04
C GLN A 426 -6.81 3.22 12.00
N ALA A 427 -7.15 4.44 12.38
CA ALA A 427 -6.35 5.24 13.30
C ALA A 427 -6.18 4.56 14.67
N THR A 428 -7.17 3.80 15.12
CA THR A 428 -7.09 3.01 16.36
C THR A 428 -6.44 1.63 16.19
N GLY A 429 -6.13 1.21 14.96
CA GLY A 429 -5.56 -0.11 14.69
C GLY A 429 -6.55 -1.27 14.86
N THR A 430 -7.86 -0.99 14.83
CA THR A 430 -8.92 -2.00 15.01
C THR A 430 -9.63 -2.36 13.70
N LEU A 431 -9.24 -1.75 12.59
CA LEU A 431 -9.85 -1.99 11.29
C LEU A 431 -9.55 -3.41 10.82
N SER A 432 -10.59 -4.11 10.36
CA SER A 432 -10.53 -5.50 9.91
C SER A 432 -11.50 -5.76 8.75
N ARG A 433 -11.38 -6.92 8.09
CA ARG A 433 -12.32 -7.37 7.07
C ARG A 433 -13.77 -7.42 7.57
N ALA A 434 -13.99 -7.76 8.85
CA ALA A 434 -15.33 -7.80 9.44
C ALA A 434 -16.05 -6.43 9.39
N ASP A 435 -15.30 -5.34 9.33
CA ASP A 435 -15.87 -4.00 9.19
C ASP A 435 -16.44 -3.78 7.78
N LEU A 436 -15.77 -4.31 6.75
CA LEU A 436 -16.33 -4.32 5.38
C LEU A 436 -17.56 -5.22 5.29
N GLU A 437 -17.57 -6.38 5.96
CA GLU A 437 -18.72 -7.28 6.01
C GLU A 437 -19.94 -6.60 6.67
N ALA A 438 -19.71 -5.79 7.71
CA ALA A 438 -20.77 -5.03 8.34
C ALA A 438 -21.36 -3.96 7.41
N ILE A 439 -20.50 -3.27 6.64
CA ILE A 439 -20.93 -2.28 5.64
C ILE A 439 -21.65 -2.96 4.48
N ASN A 440 -21.14 -4.10 4.00
CA ASN A 440 -21.70 -4.85 2.88
C ASN A 440 -23.15 -5.28 3.12
N LYS A 441 -23.51 -5.59 4.36
CA LYS A 441 -24.92 -5.89 4.75
C LYS A 441 -25.87 -4.72 4.56
N GLY A 442 -25.36 -3.52 4.46
CA GLY A 442 -26.12 -2.29 4.19
C GLY A 442 -26.17 -1.92 2.70
N LEU A 443 -25.63 -2.75 1.81
CA LEU A 443 -25.75 -2.59 0.36
C LEU A 443 -26.92 -3.38 -0.19
N VAL A 444 -27.46 -2.96 -1.33
CA VAL A 444 -28.52 -3.60 -2.09
C VAL A 444 -28.14 -3.65 -3.56
N GLU A 445 -28.64 -4.65 -4.28
CA GLU A 445 -28.39 -4.77 -5.72
C GLU A 445 -28.79 -3.48 -6.46
N GLY A 446 -27.81 -2.89 -7.17
CA GLY A 446 -27.92 -1.60 -7.86
C GLY A 446 -28.39 -1.74 -9.32
#